data_0ef88121bb2dd287747a95cab34453ad
#
_entry.id   0ef88121bb2dd287747a95cab34453ad
#
_cell.length_a   1.000
_cell.length_b   1.000
_cell.length_c   1.000
_cell.angle_alpha   90.00
_cell.angle_beta   90.00
_cell.angle_gamma   90.00
#
_symmetry.space_group_name_H-M   'P 1'
#
loop_
_entity.id
_entity.type
_entity.pdbx_description
1 polymer ?
#
loop_
_entity_poly.entity_id
_entity_poly.type
_entity_poly.pdbx_seq_one_letter_code
_entity_poly.pdbx_strand_id
1 'polypeptide(L)'
;MPAIKALVDVYAGAGRKLLAKELGSLYEDVPDFQVAEADGAVVGCGALHVLWADLGEVRTLAVRPDQLRHGIGGALLRELIATARELGLARLFALTFQVEFFGRHGFAEIEGAPVDPDTYAALRRSYDPGVAEFLGLEYVKPNTLGNTRMLLRL
;
A
#
# COMPACT_ATOMS: atom_id res chain seq x y z
N MET A 1 1.22 4.44 16.17
CA MET A 1 0.49 3.25 15.75
C MET A 1 -0.99 3.23 16.14
N PRO A 2 -1.44 3.50 17.38
CA PRO A 2 -2.88 3.48 17.68
C PRO A 2 -3.76 4.36 16.80
N ALA A 3 -3.29 5.55 16.44
CA ALA A 3 -4.02 6.45 15.53
C ALA A 3 -4.12 5.88 14.09
N ILE A 4 -3.07 5.24 13.61
CA ILE A 4 -3.09 4.53 12.31
C ILE A 4 -4.08 3.37 12.38
N LYS A 5 -4.05 2.57 13.46
CA LYS A 5 -5.01 1.47 13.66
C LYS A 5 -6.45 1.97 13.62
N ALA A 6 -6.77 3.03 14.35
CA ALA A 6 -8.10 3.63 14.35
C ALA A 6 -8.53 4.09 12.94
N LEU A 7 -7.62 4.68 12.17
CA LEU A 7 -7.88 5.11 10.81
C LEU A 7 -8.13 3.94 9.85
N VAL A 8 -7.34 2.87 9.97
CA VAL A 8 -7.51 1.64 9.17
C VAL A 8 -8.84 0.96 9.48
N ASP A 9 -9.22 0.88 10.77
CA ASP A 9 -10.45 0.24 11.20
C ASP A 9 -11.72 0.91 10.64
N VAL A 10 -11.70 2.22 10.45
CA VAL A 10 -12.79 2.94 9.78
C VAL A 10 -13.06 2.35 8.39
N TYR A 11 -12.02 2.05 7.64
CA TYR A 11 -12.14 1.51 6.27
C TYR A 11 -12.30 0.00 6.23
N ALA A 12 -11.76 -0.73 7.20
CA ALA A 12 -11.96 -2.17 7.33
C ALA A 12 -13.41 -2.52 7.69
N GLY A 13 -14.09 -1.65 8.46
CA GLY A 13 -15.50 -1.79 8.84
C GLY A 13 -16.49 -1.36 7.76
N ALA A 14 -16.25 -0.23 7.11
CA ALA A 14 -17.16 0.41 6.15
C ALA A 14 -17.04 -0.14 4.73
N GLY A 15 -17.43 -1.40 4.50
CA GLY A 15 -17.43 -2.02 3.17
C GLY A 15 -16.11 -2.67 2.78
N ARG A 16 -15.22 -2.93 3.72
CA ARG A 16 -13.97 -3.68 3.55
C ARG A 16 -13.07 -3.15 2.43
N LYS A 17 -12.87 -1.84 2.38
CA LYS A 17 -11.97 -1.19 1.42
C LYS A 17 -10.49 -1.35 1.78
N LEU A 18 -10.18 -1.68 3.02
CA LEU A 18 -8.86 -2.06 3.50
C LEU A 18 -8.95 -3.35 4.29
N LEU A 19 -7.88 -4.14 4.28
CA LEU A 19 -7.72 -5.26 5.20
C LEU A 19 -7.50 -4.74 6.61
N ALA A 20 -8.19 -5.33 7.57
CA ALA A 20 -7.92 -5.09 8.99
C ALA A 20 -6.48 -5.49 9.30
N LYS A 21 -5.77 -4.64 10.04
CA LYS A 21 -4.41 -4.92 10.52
C LYS A 21 -4.40 -4.98 12.03
N GLU A 22 -3.73 -5.99 12.56
CA GLU A 22 -3.49 -6.09 14.00
C GLU A 22 -2.46 -5.06 14.45
N LEU A 23 -2.58 -4.58 15.69
CA LEU A 23 -1.68 -3.55 16.21
C LEU A 23 -0.23 -4.03 16.25
N GLY A 24 0.00 -5.32 16.53
CA GLY A 24 1.34 -5.94 16.49
C GLY A 24 1.99 -5.78 15.12
N SER A 25 1.28 -6.17 14.05
CA SER A 25 1.78 -6.03 12.68
C SER A 25 2.06 -4.57 12.29
N LEU A 26 1.23 -3.63 12.78
CA LEU A 26 1.50 -2.20 12.55
C LEU A 26 2.79 -1.72 13.24
N TYR A 27 3.13 -2.29 14.41
CA TYR A 27 4.39 -1.99 15.08
C TYR A 27 5.60 -2.63 14.37
N GLU A 28 5.44 -3.81 13.80
CA GLU A 28 6.47 -4.45 12.97
C GLU A 28 6.78 -3.61 11.73
N ASP A 29 5.72 -3.05 11.10
CA ASP A 29 5.81 -2.24 9.89
C ASP A 29 6.07 -0.73 10.17
N VAL A 30 6.36 -0.31 11.41
CA VAL A 30 6.46 1.12 11.77
C VAL A 30 7.39 1.94 10.88
N PRO A 31 8.54 1.43 10.42
CA PRO A 31 9.45 2.18 9.55
C PRO A 31 8.87 2.48 8.17
N ASP A 32 7.89 1.70 7.72
CA ASP A 32 7.27 1.84 6.39
C ASP A 32 6.27 3.01 6.33
N PHE A 33 5.76 3.44 7.51
CA PHE A 33 4.67 4.40 7.58
C PHE A 33 5.11 5.85 7.50
N GLN A 34 4.36 6.61 6.70
CA GLN A 34 4.29 8.06 6.76
C GLN A 34 2.89 8.49 7.20
N VAL A 35 2.81 9.62 7.91
CA VAL A 35 1.54 10.17 8.39
C VAL A 35 1.37 11.62 7.98
N ALA A 36 0.13 12.02 7.75
CA ALA A 36 -0.27 13.41 7.68
C ALA A 36 -0.90 13.81 9.03
N GLU A 37 -0.48 14.93 9.55
CA GLU A 37 -0.97 15.48 10.81
C GLU A 37 -1.62 16.85 10.58
N ALA A 38 -2.75 17.09 11.23
CA ALA A 38 -3.40 18.40 11.29
C ALA A 38 -3.90 18.63 12.72
N ASP A 39 -3.64 19.82 13.26
CA ASP A 39 -4.06 20.23 14.61
C ASP A 39 -3.65 19.22 15.72
N GLY A 40 -2.44 18.64 15.59
CA GLY A 40 -1.91 17.67 16.53
C GLY A 40 -2.54 16.26 16.45
N ALA A 41 -3.34 15.98 15.41
CA ALA A 41 -3.96 14.69 15.20
C ALA A 41 -3.55 14.07 13.86
N VAL A 42 -3.34 12.75 13.84
CA VAL A 42 -3.12 12.00 12.59
C VAL A 42 -4.41 11.99 11.77
N VAL A 43 -4.36 12.54 10.58
CA VAL A 43 -5.48 12.66 9.65
C VAL A 43 -5.32 11.81 8.40
N GLY A 44 -4.14 11.24 8.19
CA GLY A 44 -3.87 10.32 7.09
C GLY A 44 -2.64 9.49 7.36
N CYS A 45 -2.52 8.36 6.69
CA CYS A 45 -1.35 7.50 6.71
C CYS A 45 -1.16 6.81 5.36
N GLY A 46 0.05 6.34 5.12
CA GLY A 46 0.40 5.45 4.02
C GLY A 46 1.70 4.74 4.34
N ALA A 47 1.91 3.57 3.80
CA ALA A 47 3.12 2.80 3.99
C ALA A 47 3.77 2.47 2.63
N LEU A 48 5.11 2.51 2.61
CA LEU A 48 5.94 1.99 1.52
C LEU A 48 6.67 0.74 2.02
N HIS A 49 6.28 -0.41 1.51
CA HIS A 49 6.92 -1.67 1.83
C HIS A 49 7.82 -2.14 0.68
N VAL A 50 9.07 -2.48 0.97
CA VAL A 50 10.00 -2.98 -0.05
C VAL A 50 9.75 -4.48 -0.25
N LEU A 51 9.36 -4.85 -1.48
CA LEU A 51 9.13 -6.25 -1.86
C LEU A 51 10.38 -6.90 -2.44
N TRP A 52 11.16 -6.15 -3.22
CA TRP A 52 12.38 -6.62 -3.89
C TRP A 52 13.35 -5.45 -4.12
N ALA A 53 14.54 -5.76 -4.60
CA ALA A 53 15.60 -4.77 -4.80
C ALA A 53 15.17 -3.54 -5.62
N ASP A 54 14.24 -3.70 -6.56
CA ASP A 54 13.75 -2.66 -7.46
C ASP A 54 12.23 -2.41 -7.35
N LEU A 55 11.55 -3.11 -6.43
CA LEU A 55 10.09 -3.14 -6.33
C LEU A 55 9.61 -2.85 -4.91
N GLY A 56 8.75 -1.87 -4.78
CA GLY A 56 8.01 -1.59 -3.54
C GLY A 56 6.51 -1.70 -3.72
N GLU A 57 5.79 -1.65 -2.62
CA GLU A 57 4.33 -1.63 -2.58
C GLU A 57 3.84 -0.44 -1.74
N VAL A 58 2.89 0.30 -2.28
CA VAL A 58 2.13 1.29 -1.50
C VAL A 58 1.00 0.57 -0.78
N ARG A 59 1.07 0.53 0.54
CA ARG A 59 0.09 -0.12 1.43
C ARG A 59 -0.63 0.89 2.30
N THR A 60 -1.84 0.52 2.72
CA THR A 60 -2.54 1.17 3.84
C THR A 60 -2.67 2.69 3.66
N LEU A 61 -2.83 3.16 2.41
CA LEU A 61 -3.07 4.57 2.14
C LEU A 61 -4.51 4.93 2.54
N ALA A 62 -4.65 5.71 3.60
CA ALA A 62 -5.93 6.10 4.16
C ALA A 62 -5.91 7.56 4.63
N VAL A 63 -7.05 8.24 4.49
CA VAL A 63 -7.27 9.61 4.97
C VAL A 63 -8.56 9.63 5.77
N ARG A 64 -8.58 10.33 6.90
CA ARG A 64 -9.76 10.46 7.75
C ARG A 64 -10.96 10.96 6.91
N PRO A 65 -12.16 10.36 7.04
CA PRO A 65 -13.30 10.64 6.16
C PRO A 65 -13.69 12.12 6.06
N ASP A 66 -13.60 12.86 7.18
CA ASP A 66 -13.89 14.30 7.24
C ASP A 66 -12.79 15.18 6.64
N GLN A 67 -11.62 14.61 6.32
CA GLN A 67 -10.47 15.24 5.69
C GLN A 67 -10.28 14.83 4.22
N LEU A 68 -11.23 14.10 3.67
CA LEU A 68 -11.20 13.72 2.25
C LEU A 68 -11.31 14.96 1.34
N ARG A 69 -10.73 14.87 0.13
CA ARG A 69 -10.73 15.92 -0.90
C ARG A 69 -9.92 17.19 -0.54
N HIS A 70 -9.13 17.19 0.53
CA HIS A 70 -8.21 18.26 0.88
C HIS A 70 -6.77 18.02 0.36
N GLY A 71 -6.58 17.06 -0.55
CA GLY A 71 -5.27 16.78 -1.16
C GLY A 71 -4.32 15.93 -0.31
N ILE A 72 -4.71 15.54 0.91
CA ILE A 72 -3.88 14.80 1.87
C ILE A 72 -3.41 13.46 1.29
N GLY A 73 -4.31 12.66 0.70
CA GLY A 73 -3.94 11.39 0.09
C GLY A 73 -2.93 11.54 -1.04
N GLY A 74 -3.09 12.57 -1.87
CA GLY A 74 -2.13 12.89 -2.94
C GLY A 74 -0.78 13.35 -2.40
N ALA A 75 -0.75 14.11 -1.30
CA ALA A 75 0.49 14.50 -0.64
C ALA A 75 1.23 13.27 -0.10
N LEU A 76 0.54 12.41 0.66
CA LEU A 76 1.10 11.16 1.17
C LEU A 76 1.66 10.27 0.05
N LEU A 77 0.89 10.08 -1.03
CA LEU A 77 1.35 9.24 -2.14
C LEU A 77 2.60 9.82 -2.82
N ARG A 78 2.68 11.14 -2.99
CA ARG A 78 3.88 11.78 -3.54
C ARG A 78 5.11 11.59 -2.65
N GLU A 79 4.95 11.69 -1.33
CA GLU A 79 6.04 11.43 -0.37
C GLU A 79 6.50 9.97 -0.40
N LEU A 80 5.57 9.00 -0.45
CA LEU A 80 5.91 7.58 -0.61
C LEU A 80 6.66 7.33 -1.93
N ILE A 81 6.25 7.98 -3.03
CA ILE A 81 6.95 7.90 -4.32
C ILE A 81 8.35 8.53 -4.22
N ALA A 82 8.50 9.67 -3.53
CA ALA A 82 9.80 10.29 -3.33
C ALA A 82 10.74 9.37 -2.52
N THR A 83 10.25 8.81 -1.41
CA THR A 83 10.98 7.84 -0.60
C THR A 83 11.38 6.61 -1.41
N ALA A 84 10.51 6.10 -2.27
CA ALA A 84 10.83 4.97 -3.14
C ALA A 84 11.98 5.28 -4.10
N ARG A 85 12.03 6.49 -4.67
CA ARG A 85 13.14 6.94 -5.50
C ARG A 85 14.45 7.09 -4.72
N GLU A 86 14.39 7.62 -3.50
CA GLU A 86 15.56 7.74 -2.61
C GLU A 86 16.13 6.37 -2.24
N LEU A 87 15.26 5.36 -2.06
CA LEU A 87 15.66 3.96 -1.84
C LEU A 87 16.19 3.26 -3.12
N GLY A 88 16.11 3.90 -4.28
CA GLY A 88 16.56 3.34 -5.54
C GLY A 88 15.59 2.31 -6.15
N LEU A 89 14.32 2.29 -5.71
CA LEU A 89 13.30 1.45 -6.33
C LEU A 89 12.98 1.95 -7.74
N ALA A 90 12.73 1.03 -8.65
CA ALA A 90 12.35 1.34 -10.03
C ALA A 90 10.84 1.23 -10.28
N ARG A 91 10.13 0.55 -9.38
CA ARG A 91 8.71 0.23 -9.56
C ARG A 91 7.97 0.26 -8.23
N LEU A 92 6.70 0.73 -8.28
CA LEU A 92 5.78 0.64 -7.16
C LEU A 92 4.51 -0.10 -7.57
N PHE A 93 4.14 -1.09 -6.79
CA PHE A 93 2.88 -1.81 -6.88
C PHE A 93 1.85 -1.21 -5.94
N ALA A 94 0.58 -1.29 -6.30
CA ALA A 94 -0.54 -1.01 -5.42
C ALA A 94 -1.72 -1.93 -5.74
N LEU A 95 -2.41 -2.39 -4.71
CA LEU A 95 -3.65 -3.11 -4.82
C LEU A 95 -4.77 -2.20 -4.31
N THR A 96 -5.67 -1.73 -5.19
CA THR A 96 -6.55 -0.60 -4.87
C THR A 96 -7.94 -0.67 -5.50
N PHE A 97 -8.93 -0.04 -4.83
CA PHE A 97 -10.21 0.33 -5.43
C PHE A 97 -10.20 1.75 -6.04
N GLN A 98 -9.16 2.54 -5.78
CA GLN A 98 -9.08 3.95 -6.16
C GLN A 98 -8.29 4.11 -7.48
N VAL A 99 -8.72 3.41 -8.53
CA VAL A 99 -8.03 3.35 -9.83
C VAL A 99 -7.77 4.73 -10.41
N GLU A 100 -8.77 5.61 -10.43
CA GLU A 100 -8.60 6.97 -10.93
C GLU A 100 -7.62 7.81 -10.11
N PHE A 101 -7.62 7.62 -8.78
CA PHE A 101 -6.70 8.33 -7.89
C PHE A 101 -5.26 7.92 -8.19
N PHE A 102 -4.96 6.63 -8.21
CA PHE A 102 -3.62 6.12 -8.53
C PHE A 102 -3.22 6.43 -9.99
N GLY A 103 -4.16 6.35 -10.94
CA GLY A 103 -3.94 6.70 -12.34
C GLY A 103 -3.47 8.15 -12.52
N ARG A 104 -4.05 9.10 -11.79
CA ARG A 104 -3.59 10.50 -11.80
C ARG A 104 -2.16 10.69 -11.27
N HIS A 105 -1.63 9.71 -10.54
CA HIS A 105 -0.24 9.71 -10.05
C HIS A 105 0.69 8.83 -10.89
N GLY A 106 0.24 8.40 -12.09
CA GLY A 106 1.06 7.69 -13.06
C GLY A 106 1.04 6.17 -12.95
N PHE A 107 0.24 5.60 -12.04
CA PHE A 107 0.04 4.16 -12.00
C PHE A 107 -0.83 3.70 -13.16
N ALA A 108 -0.48 2.56 -13.74
CA ALA A 108 -1.26 1.87 -14.77
C ALA A 108 -1.72 0.51 -14.25
N GLU A 109 -2.88 0.06 -14.73
CA GLU A 109 -3.38 -1.28 -14.42
C GLU A 109 -2.45 -2.34 -15.01
N ILE A 110 -2.26 -3.44 -14.28
CA ILE A 110 -1.47 -4.59 -14.70
C ILE A 110 -2.21 -5.90 -14.44
N GLU A 111 -1.81 -6.91 -15.20
CA GLU A 111 -2.17 -8.31 -14.93
C GLU A 111 -0.93 -9.08 -14.44
N GLY A 112 -1.15 -10.03 -13.54
CA GLY A 112 -0.08 -10.88 -13.00
C GLY A 112 0.94 -10.12 -12.14
N ALA A 113 2.11 -10.75 -11.95
CA ALA A 113 3.25 -10.21 -11.22
C ALA A 113 4.43 -10.04 -12.20
N PRO A 114 4.81 -8.79 -12.55
CA PRO A 114 5.82 -8.51 -13.56
C PRO A 114 7.24 -8.66 -12.99
N VAL A 115 7.61 -9.87 -12.61
CA VAL A 115 8.93 -10.27 -12.13
C VAL A 115 9.43 -11.48 -12.92
N ASP A 116 10.76 -11.65 -13.00
CA ASP A 116 11.38 -12.82 -13.62
C ASP A 116 11.15 -14.10 -12.77
N PRO A 117 11.33 -15.30 -13.34
CA PRO A 117 11.07 -16.56 -12.65
C PRO A 117 11.88 -16.78 -11.37
N ASP A 118 13.13 -16.31 -11.33
CA ASP A 118 13.99 -16.48 -10.15
C ASP A 118 13.55 -15.57 -9.00
N THR A 119 13.23 -14.32 -9.31
CA THR A 119 12.62 -13.37 -8.38
C THR A 119 11.28 -13.89 -7.86
N TYR A 120 10.42 -14.43 -8.74
CA TYR A 120 9.17 -15.05 -8.35
C TYR A 120 9.37 -16.21 -7.38
N ALA A 121 10.32 -17.11 -7.69
CA ALA A 121 10.66 -18.25 -6.83
C ALA A 121 11.21 -17.83 -5.45
N ALA A 122 11.97 -16.74 -5.39
CA ALA A 122 12.47 -16.19 -4.15
C ALA A 122 11.36 -15.54 -3.31
N LEU A 123 10.51 -14.71 -3.92
CA LEU A 123 9.38 -14.05 -3.28
C LEU A 123 8.36 -15.05 -2.72
N ARG A 124 8.12 -16.18 -3.36
CA ARG A 124 7.24 -17.25 -2.85
C ARG A 124 7.62 -17.79 -1.48
N ARG A 125 8.84 -17.54 -1.02
CA ARG A 125 9.33 -17.97 0.31
C ARG A 125 9.10 -16.91 1.38
N SER A 126 8.62 -15.74 1.01
CA SER A 126 8.28 -14.69 1.97
C SER A 126 7.08 -15.09 2.82
N TYR A 127 7.13 -14.71 4.11
CA TYR A 127 5.98 -14.81 5.02
C TYR A 127 5.07 -13.58 4.97
N ASP A 128 5.45 -12.56 4.20
CA ASP A 128 4.67 -11.32 4.08
C ASP A 128 3.39 -11.54 3.25
N PRO A 129 2.20 -11.23 3.79
CA PRO A 129 0.94 -11.42 3.09
C PRO A 129 0.81 -10.60 1.82
N GLY A 130 1.40 -9.39 1.77
CA GLY A 130 1.36 -8.52 0.59
C GLY A 130 2.22 -9.06 -0.53
N VAL A 131 3.35 -9.72 -0.23
CA VAL A 131 4.13 -10.45 -1.24
C VAL A 131 3.29 -11.56 -1.87
N ALA A 132 2.55 -12.31 -1.07
CA ALA A 132 1.66 -13.35 -1.58
C ALA A 132 0.51 -12.77 -2.43
N GLU A 133 -0.05 -11.63 -2.03
CA GLU A 133 -1.06 -10.88 -2.82
C GLU A 133 -0.46 -10.37 -4.13
N PHE A 134 0.76 -9.82 -4.10
CA PHE A 134 1.48 -9.41 -5.31
C PHE A 134 1.69 -10.57 -6.29
N LEU A 135 2.08 -11.74 -5.80
CA LEU A 135 2.28 -12.94 -6.62
C LEU A 135 0.96 -13.60 -7.07
N GLY A 136 -0.15 -13.26 -6.45
CA GLY A 136 -1.46 -13.87 -6.72
C GLY A 136 -1.56 -15.32 -6.26
N LEU A 137 -0.92 -15.66 -5.13
CA LEU A 137 -0.89 -17.02 -4.61
C LEU A 137 -2.23 -17.42 -3.98
N GLU A 138 -2.77 -18.59 -4.35
CA GLU A 138 -4.11 -19.05 -3.96
C GLU A 138 -4.25 -19.34 -2.45
N TYR A 139 -3.17 -19.71 -1.76
CA TYR A 139 -3.23 -20.08 -0.34
C TYR A 139 -3.25 -18.89 0.63
N VAL A 140 -2.96 -17.70 0.15
CA VAL A 140 -3.01 -16.47 0.95
C VAL A 140 -4.12 -15.59 0.39
N LYS A 141 -5.38 -15.88 0.77
CA LYS A 141 -6.56 -15.10 0.42
C LYS A 141 -6.38 -14.31 -0.89
N PRO A 142 -6.56 -14.94 -2.06
CA PRO A 142 -6.41 -14.24 -3.34
C PRO A 142 -7.33 -13.03 -3.29
N ASN A 143 -6.84 -11.85 -3.60
CA ASN A 143 -7.56 -10.58 -3.67
C ASN A 143 -9.10 -10.68 -3.46
N THR A 144 -9.51 -11.15 -2.27
CA THR A 144 -10.91 -11.42 -1.93
C THR A 144 -11.75 -10.15 -1.89
N LEU A 145 -11.10 -8.99 -1.89
CA LEU A 145 -11.75 -7.69 -1.94
C LEU A 145 -12.07 -7.24 -3.38
N GLY A 146 -11.46 -7.83 -4.41
CA GLY A 146 -11.64 -7.44 -5.81
C GLY A 146 -10.93 -6.14 -6.18
N ASN A 147 -9.77 -5.85 -5.57
CA ASN A 147 -8.96 -4.68 -5.89
C ASN A 147 -8.34 -4.78 -7.29
N THR A 148 -8.15 -3.63 -7.93
CA THR A 148 -7.36 -3.52 -9.16
C THR A 148 -5.87 -3.51 -8.83
N ARG A 149 -5.08 -4.23 -9.62
CA ARG A 149 -3.62 -4.28 -9.55
C ARG A 149 -3.04 -3.14 -10.38
N MET A 150 -2.21 -2.32 -9.78
CA MET A 150 -1.63 -1.17 -10.47
C MET A 150 -0.13 -1.09 -10.24
N LEU A 151 0.60 -0.58 -11.22
CA LEU A 151 2.05 -0.41 -11.18
C LEU A 151 2.45 0.99 -11.68
N LEU A 152 3.36 1.62 -10.95
CA LEU A 152 4.08 2.82 -11.36
C LEU A 152 5.53 2.44 -11.69
N ARG A 153 6.07 2.92 -12.81
CA ARG A 153 7.52 2.95 -13.10
C ARG A 153 8.07 4.31 -12.68
N LEU A 154 9.11 4.29 -11.84
CA LEU A 154 9.71 5.47 -11.22
C LEU A 154 10.74 6.18 -12.10
#